data_4d930e394201ff12c3e28dcd6b49a8ae
#
_entry.id   4d930e394201ff12c3e28dcd6b49a8ae
#
_cell.length_a   1.000
_cell.length_b   1.000
_cell.length_c   1.000
_cell.angle_alpha   90.00
_cell.angle_beta   90.00
_cell.angle_gamma   90.00
#
_symmetry.space_group_name_H-M   'P 1'
#
loop_
_entity.id
_entity.type
_entity.pdbx_description
1 polymer ?
#
loop_
_entity_poly.entity_id
_entity_poly.type
_entity_poly.pdbx_seq_one_letter_code
_entity_poly.pdbx_strand_id
1 'polypeptide(L)' 'ELYPQILHNMKVTEKIPLHKIKGLDEILKPIREKGIRDLIRYSGTENKIRLLLEGKNKKDVEDAMETLKSFFKKVL' A
#
# COMPACT_ATOMS: atom_id res chain seq x y z
N GLU A 1 -12.84 -2.76 -19.00
CA GLU A 1 -11.83 -1.71 -19.07
C GLU A 1 -10.93 -1.76 -17.85
N LEU A 2 -9.63 -1.76 -18.09
CA LEU A 2 -8.66 -1.92 -17.02
C LEU A 2 -8.01 -0.59 -16.65
N TYR A 3 -7.97 -0.31 -15.37
CA TYR A 3 -7.25 0.85 -14.86
C TYR A 3 -5.80 0.47 -14.56
N PRO A 4 -4.86 1.43 -14.60
CA PRO A 4 -3.49 1.16 -14.19
C PRO A 4 -3.42 0.57 -12.78
N GLN A 5 -2.63 -0.48 -12.63
CA GLN A 5 -2.42 -1.13 -11.36
C GLN A 5 -0.92 -1.24 -11.10
N ILE A 6 -0.52 -1.06 -9.84
CA ILE A 6 0.87 -1.27 -9.44
C ILE A 6 0.85 -2.24 -8.25
N LEU A 7 1.62 -3.30 -8.40
CA LEU A 7 1.80 -4.30 -7.36
C LEU A 7 3.23 -4.27 -6.87
N HIS A 8 3.42 -4.20 -5.57
CA HIS A 8 4.74 -4.22 -4.97
C HIS A 8 4.75 -5.13 -3.75
N ASN A 9 5.78 -5.95 -3.64
CA ASN A 9 5.98 -6.82 -2.48
C ASN A 9 7.21 -6.31 -1.73
N MET A 10 7.09 -6.16 -0.41
CA MET A 10 8.19 -5.71 0.44
C MET A 10 8.47 -6.75 1.50
N LYS A 11 9.74 -6.94 1.81
CA LYS A 11 10.12 -7.77 2.95
C LYS A 11 9.85 -7.01 4.24
N VAL A 12 9.36 -7.71 5.25
CA VAL A 12 9.09 -7.11 6.55
C VAL A 12 9.73 -7.99 7.63
N THR A 13 10.10 -7.35 8.74
CA THR A 13 10.66 -8.09 9.87
C THR A 13 9.57 -8.68 10.75
N GLU A 14 8.43 -8.00 10.81
CA GLU A 14 7.29 -8.45 11.61
C GLU A 14 6.01 -8.27 10.82
N LYS A 15 5.03 -9.10 11.08
CA LYS A 15 3.71 -8.98 10.51
C LYS A 15 2.76 -8.32 11.51
N ILE A 16 2.86 -7.00 11.63
CA ILE A 16 2.00 -6.25 12.52
C ILE A 16 0.61 -6.16 11.88
N PRO A 17 -0.47 -6.51 12.60
CA PRO A 17 -1.82 -6.37 12.04
C PRO A 17 -2.06 -4.96 11.50
N LEU A 18 -2.61 -4.86 10.31
CA LEU A 18 -2.77 -3.57 9.64
C LEU A 18 -3.59 -2.58 10.47
N HIS A 19 -4.61 -3.07 11.16
CA HIS A 19 -5.46 -2.21 11.98
C HIS A 19 -4.74 -1.65 13.22
N LYS A 20 -3.57 -2.22 13.55
CA LYS A 20 -2.76 -1.75 14.68
C LYS A 20 -1.64 -0.82 14.25
N ILE A 21 -1.43 -0.65 12.96
CA ILE A 21 -0.40 0.27 12.46
C ILE A 21 -0.94 1.69 12.52
N LYS A 22 -0.36 2.48 13.42
CA LYS A 22 -0.77 3.89 13.56
C LYS A 22 -0.32 4.69 12.36
N GLY A 23 -1.20 5.59 11.89
CA GLY A 23 -0.89 6.46 10.77
C GLY A 23 -1.20 5.88 9.40
N LEU A 24 -1.51 4.59 9.31
CA LEU A 24 -1.83 3.97 8.04
C LEU A 24 -3.10 4.56 7.44
N ASP A 25 -4.14 4.72 8.24
CA ASP A 25 -5.40 5.30 7.77
C ASP A 25 -5.20 6.74 7.29
N GLU A 26 -4.36 7.50 7.98
CA GLU A 26 -4.07 8.87 7.61
C GLU A 26 -3.38 8.95 6.25
N ILE A 27 -2.50 8.01 5.97
CA ILE A 27 -1.81 7.94 4.68
C ILE A 27 -2.75 7.47 3.58
N LEU A 28 -3.61 6.52 3.87
CA LEU A 28 -4.54 5.98 2.89
C LEU A 28 -5.67 6.95 2.56
N LYS A 29 -6.04 7.81 3.49
CA LYS A 29 -7.14 8.75 3.28
C LYS A 29 -6.98 9.59 2.02
N PRO A 30 -5.86 10.34 1.82
CA PRO A 30 -5.69 11.11 0.60
C PRO A 30 -5.59 10.24 -0.65
N ILE A 31 -5.05 9.03 -0.51
CA ILE A 31 -4.98 8.09 -1.63
C ILE A 31 -6.38 7.69 -2.08
N ARG A 32 -7.25 7.36 -1.13
CA ARG A 32 -8.63 7.00 -1.43
C ARG A 32 -9.43 8.16 -1.98
N GLU A 33 -9.14 9.37 -1.53
CA GLU A 33 -9.80 10.58 -2.03
C GLU A 33 -9.50 10.84 -3.51
N LYS A 34 -8.37 10.37 -4.00
CA LYS A 34 -8.03 10.46 -5.41
C LYS A 34 -8.71 9.37 -6.26
N GLY A 35 -9.53 8.53 -5.64
CA GLY A 35 -10.19 7.45 -6.34
C GLY A 35 -9.33 6.22 -6.53
N ILE A 36 -8.21 6.13 -5.81
CA ILE A 36 -7.31 4.98 -5.90
C ILE A 36 -7.79 3.90 -4.95
N ARG A 37 -7.88 2.68 -5.46
CA ARG A 37 -8.23 1.53 -4.64
C ARG A 37 -6.96 0.92 -4.08
N ASP A 38 -7.00 0.57 -2.81
CA ASP A 38 -5.86 -0.05 -2.15
C ASP A 38 -6.23 -1.46 -1.67
N LEU A 39 -5.28 -2.36 -1.86
CA LEU A 39 -5.39 -3.71 -1.31
C LEU A 39 -4.04 -4.05 -0.70
N ILE A 40 -4.00 -4.11 0.62
CA ILE A 40 -2.76 -4.35 1.37
C ILE A 40 -2.96 -5.59 2.21
N ARG A 41 -2.05 -6.54 2.08
CA ARG A 41 -2.12 -7.78 2.86
C ARG A 41 -0.73 -8.38 3.03
N TYR A 42 -0.58 -9.19 4.07
CA TYR A 42 0.64 -9.94 4.28
C TYR A 42 0.60 -11.26 3.54
N SER A 43 1.78 -11.75 3.15
CA SER A 43 1.92 -13.10 2.63
C SER A 43 1.68 -14.10 3.76
N GLY A 44 1.00 -15.20 3.46
CA GLY A 44 0.74 -16.23 4.47
C GLY A 44 1.95 -17.08 4.80
N THR A 45 2.92 -17.19 3.90
CA THR A 45 4.06 -18.10 4.05
C THR A 45 5.40 -17.39 4.20
N GLU A 46 5.48 -16.12 3.86
CA GLU A 46 6.73 -15.38 3.91
C GLU A 46 6.55 -14.07 4.68
N ASN A 47 7.68 -13.52 5.16
CA ASN A 47 7.65 -12.22 5.82
C ASN A 47 7.67 -11.10 4.80
N LYS A 48 6.58 -10.98 4.07
CA LYS A 48 6.40 -9.97 3.03
C LYS A 48 5.03 -9.33 3.13
N ILE A 49 4.95 -8.07 2.78
CA ILE A 49 3.68 -7.37 2.66
C ILE A 49 3.43 -7.08 1.18
N ARG A 50 2.20 -7.30 0.75
CA ARG A 50 1.79 -7.07 -0.64
C ARG A 50 0.98 -5.77 -0.71
N LEU A 51 1.44 -4.87 -1.55
CA LEU A 51 0.79 -3.58 -1.79
C LEU A 51 0.26 -3.55 -3.21
N LEU A 52 -1.05 -3.38 -3.37
CA LEU A 52 -1.67 -3.25 -4.68
C LEU A 52 -2.47 -1.96 -4.71
N LEU A 53 -2.20 -1.14 -5.70
CA LEU A 53 -2.94 0.10 -5.92
C LEU A 53 -3.47 0.13 -7.34
N GLU A 54 -4.71 0.61 -7.48
CA GLU A 54 -5.37 0.73 -8.78
C GLU A 54 -6.07 2.08 -8.86
N GLY A 55 -5.89 2.80 -9.96
CA GLY A 55 -6.54 4.09 -10.15
C GLY A 55 -6.52 4.51 -11.59
N LYS A 56 -7.31 5.53 -11.92
CA LYS A 56 -7.44 6.03 -13.29
C LYS A 56 -6.17 6.71 -13.79
N ASN A 57 -5.47 7.40 -12.92
CA ASN A 57 -4.27 8.15 -13.27
C ASN A 57 -3.04 7.39 -12.80
N LYS A 58 -2.24 6.92 -13.74
CA LYS A 58 -1.06 6.13 -13.45
C LYS A 58 -0.07 6.88 -12.55
N LYS A 59 0.13 8.17 -12.81
CA LYS A 59 1.05 8.97 -12.00
C LYS A 59 0.61 9.06 -10.55
N ASP A 60 -0.68 9.26 -10.31
CA ASP A 60 -1.22 9.27 -8.96
C ASP A 60 -1.02 7.93 -8.26
N VAL A 61 -1.19 6.83 -8.99
CA VAL A 61 -0.98 5.50 -8.45
C VAL A 61 0.49 5.30 -8.09
N GLU A 62 1.40 5.76 -8.96
CA GLU A 62 2.84 5.65 -8.69
C GLU A 62 3.24 6.46 -7.45
N ASP A 63 2.75 7.69 -7.35
CA ASP A 63 3.05 8.55 -6.20
C ASP A 63 2.51 7.95 -4.91
N ALA A 64 1.30 7.40 -4.96
CA ALA A 64 0.70 6.75 -3.81
C ALA A 64 1.52 5.52 -3.37
N MET A 65 1.98 4.74 -4.33
CA MET A 65 2.81 3.56 -4.03
C MET A 65 4.11 3.98 -3.35
N GLU A 66 4.76 5.03 -3.84
CA GLU A 66 5.99 5.52 -3.21
C GLU A 66 5.74 5.98 -1.77
N THR A 67 4.63 6.65 -1.54
CA THR A 67 4.23 7.07 -0.19
C THR A 67 4.06 5.87 0.73
N LEU A 68 3.35 4.83 0.26
CA LEU A 68 3.14 3.63 1.05
C LEU A 68 4.44 2.89 1.33
N LYS A 69 5.30 2.77 0.32
CA LYS A 69 6.58 2.10 0.50
C LYS A 69 7.43 2.78 1.57
N SER A 70 7.51 4.11 1.51
CA SER A 70 8.25 4.87 2.51
C SER A 70 7.67 4.70 3.91
N PHE A 71 6.34 4.72 4.00
CA PHE A 71 5.67 4.54 5.28
C PHE A 71 5.99 3.18 5.89
N PHE A 72 5.83 2.11 5.11
CA PHE A 72 6.07 0.76 5.63
C PHE A 72 7.53 0.51 5.95
N LYS A 73 8.45 1.15 5.25
CA LYS A 73 9.86 1.08 5.60
C LYS A 73 10.15 1.63 6.98
N LYS A 74 9.39 2.65 7.40
CA LYS A 74 9.59 3.26 8.72
C LYS A 74 8.98 2.45 9.85
N VAL A 75 7.84 1.82 9.61
CA VAL A 75 7.09 1.16 10.67
C VAL A 75 7.29 -0.36 10.73
N LEU A 76 7.80 -0.94 9.67
CA LEU A 76 8.09 -2.37 9.58
C LEU A 76 9.59 -2.59 9.26
#